data_c3b303b3481ae1e90c7c707208d55fc2
#
_entry.id   c3b303b3481ae1e90c7c707208d55fc2
#
_cell.length_a   1.000
_cell.length_b   1.000
_cell.length_c   1.000
_cell.angle_alpha   90.00
_cell.angle_beta   90.00
_cell.angle_gamma   90.00
#
_symmetry.space_group_name_H-M   'P 1'
#
loop_
_entity.id
_entity.type
_entity.pdbx_description
1 polymer ?
#
loop_
_entity_poly.entity_id
_entity_poly.type
_entity_poly.pdbx_seq_one_letter_code
_entity_poly.pdbx_strand_id
1 'polypeptide(L)'
;MQLTLHTLESISKPSIAVIGLHGWTGDEYAMESVAKLLKLKHVKWFFPRAPYKAPSSKGFTWFEGSDDKGWNYEKTYEGLDRLLEQISNEGFSKENLFVIGFSQGACLAMEYVLRLPFSIAGIIPVAGFIKFKENLKAEHSMKSKSTRVLLM
;
A
#
# COMPACT_ATOMS: atom_id res chain seq x y z
N MET A 1 -7.32 -9.06 10.32
CA MET A 1 -8.07 -7.79 10.60
C MET A 1 -8.46 -7.14 9.29
N GLN A 2 -9.65 -6.52 9.18
CA GLN A 2 -10.03 -5.77 7.97
C GLN A 2 -9.69 -4.27 8.17
N LEU A 3 -9.04 -3.64 7.19
CA LEU A 3 -8.76 -2.21 7.23
C LEU A 3 -10.01 -1.40 6.87
N THR A 4 -10.18 -0.22 7.46
CA THR A 4 -11.15 0.76 6.97
C THR A 4 -10.73 1.16 5.56
N LEU A 5 -11.67 1.18 4.62
CA LEU A 5 -11.40 1.33 3.20
C LEU A 5 -12.31 2.41 2.59
N HIS A 6 -11.71 3.35 1.89
CA HIS A 6 -12.39 4.22 0.94
C HIS A 6 -12.05 3.77 -0.48
N THR A 7 -13.00 3.87 -1.41
CA THR A 7 -12.78 3.51 -2.82
C THR A 7 -13.26 4.63 -3.74
N LEU A 8 -12.56 4.75 -4.86
CA LEU A 8 -12.94 5.65 -5.95
C LEU A 8 -12.83 4.89 -7.27
N GLU A 9 -13.89 4.92 -8.06
CA GLU A 9 -13.97 4.18 -9.32
C GLU A 9 -14.12 5.14 -10.49
N SER A 10 -13.43 4.88 -11.61
CA SER A 10 -13.63 5.61 -12.85
C SER A 10 -15.02 5.32 -13.45
N ILE A 11 -15.54 6.24 -14.26
CA ILE A 11 -16.85 6.11 -14.90
C ILE A 11 -16.94 4.87 -15.80
N SER A 12 -15.84 4.49 -16.44
CA SER A 12 -15.75 3.28 -17.28
C SER A 12 -15.42 2.05 -16.42
N LYS A 13 -15.98 0.89 -16.80
CA LYS A 13 -15.71 -0.37 -16.09
C LYS A 13 -14.21 -0.55 -15.82
N PRO A 14 -13.80 -0.68 -14.56
CA PRO A 14 -12.39 -0.75 -14.21
C PRO A 14 -11.80 -2.11 -14.59
N SER A 15 -10.57 -2.10 -15.07
CA SER A 15 -9.74 -3.27 -15.34
C SER A 15 -8.40 -3.25 -14.59
N ILE A 16 -8.11 -2.12 -13.95
CA ILE A 16 -6.89 -1.89 -13.17
C ILE A 16 -7.30 -1.55 -11.73
N ALA A 17 -6.62 -2.19 -10.78
CA ALA A 17 -6.72 -1.87 -9.37
C ALA A 17 -5.48 -1.07 -8.93
N VAL A 18 -5.70 0.00 -8.15
CA VAL A 18 -4.62 0.78 -7.55
C VAL A 18 -4.86 0.91 -6.05
N ILE A 19 -3.90 0.46 -5.25
CA ILE A 19 -3.90 0.71 -3.81
C ILE A 19 -3.14 2.01 -3.55
N GLY A 20 -3.78 2.97 -2.89
CA GLY A 20 -3.17 4.23 -2.47
C GLY A 20 -2.85 4.23 -0.98
N LEU A 21 -1.57 4.22 -0.62
CA LEU A 21 -1.09 4.18 0.77
C LEU A 21 -0.68 5.57 1.24
N HIS A 22 -1.40 6.09 2.22
CA HIS A 22 -1.16 7.43 2.78
C HIS A 22 0.14 7.53 3.58
N GLY A 23 0.65 8.74 3.77
CA GLY A 23 1.78 9.03 4.64
C GLY A 23 1.42 8.97 6.12
N TRP A 24 2.41 9.17 6.98
CA TRP A 24 2.22 9.28 8.44
C TRP A 24 1.19 10.36 8.76
N THR A 25 0.29 10.07 9.69
CA THR A 25 -0.85 10.91 10.10
C THR A 25 -1.98 11.06 9.09
N GLY A 26 -1.91 10.38 7.94
CA GLY A 26 -3.01 10.35 6.98
C GLY A 26 -4.15 9.41 7.39
N ASP A 27 -5.14 9.34 6.52
CA ASP A 27 -6.29 8.46 6.63
C ASP A 27 -6.70 7.92 5.24
N GLU A 28 -7.83 7.26 5.15
CA GLU A 28 -8.35 6.69 3.90
C GLU A 28 -8.73 7.73 2.83
N TYR A 29 -8.78 9.01 3.15
CA TYR A 29 -9.09 10.10 2.20
C TYR A 29 -7.84 10.85 1.72
N ALA A 30 -6.71 10.68 2.40
CA ALA A 30 -5.49 11.46 2.17
C ALA A 30 -4.94 11.35 0.73
N MET A 31 -5.14 10.20 0.05
CA MET A 31 -4.65 9.97 -1.30
C MET A 31 -5.71 10.21 -2.40
N GLU A 32 -6.93 10.58 -2.04
CA GLU A 32 -8.02 10.79 -3.01
C GLU A 32 -7.71 11.91 -4.00
N SER A 33 -7.06 12.98 -3.54
CA SER A 33 -6.66 14.10 -4.40
C SER A 33 -5.68 13.69 -5.50
N VAL A 34 -4.79 12.74 -5.22
CA VAL A 34 -3.85 12.17 -6.20
C VAL A 34 -4.63 11.43 -7.30
N ALA A 35 -5.59 10.59 -6.93
CA ALA A 35 -6.43 9.89 -7.90
C ALA A 35 -7.23 10.85 -8.78
N LYS A 36 -7.82 11.88 -8.18
CA LYS A 36 -8.57 12.92 -8.90
C LYS A 36 -7.68 13.74 -9.85
N LEU A 37 -6.45 14.02 -9.47
CA LEU A 37 -5.49 14.73 -10.29
C LEU A 37 -5.03 13.90 -11.50
N LEU A 38 -4.74 12.62 -11.29
CA LEU A 38 -4.25 11.72 -12.34
C LEU A 38 -5.32 11.39 -13.38
N LYS A 39 -6.60 11.44 -13.06
CA LYS A 39 -7.74 11.20 -13.97
C LYS A 39 -7.61 9.92 -14.81
N LEU A 40 -7.08 8.87 -14.22
CA LEU A 40 -6.86 7.60 -14.91
C LEU A 40 -8.21 6.96 -15.29
N LYS A 41 -8.27 6.41 -16.50
CA LYS A 41 -9.44 5.67 -17.00
C LYS A 41 -9.31 4.19 -16.65
N HIS A 42 -10.46 3.51 -16.52
CA HIS A 42 -10.53 2.07 -16.24
C HIS A 42 -9.84 1.63 -14.94
N VAL A 43 -9.80 2.52 -13.95
CA VAL A 43 -9.14 2.28 -12.67
C VAL A 43 -10.15 2.30 -11.53
N LYS A 44 -10.01 1.34 -10.60
CA LYS A 44 -10.59 1.38 -9.27
C LYS A 44 -9.47 1.60 -8.26
N TRP A 45 -9.63 2.62 -7.45
CA TRP A 45 -8.74 2.98 -6.37
C TRP A 45 -9.23 2.39 -5.05
N PHE A 46 -8.31 1.88 -4.28
CA PHE A 46 -8.50 1.36 -2.94
C PHE A 46 -7.60 2.15 -1.98
N PHE A 47 -8.20 2.86 -1.05
CA PHE A 47 -7.48 3.69 -0.08
C PHE A 47 -7.68 3.12 1.32
N PRO A 48 -6.85 2.18 1.77
CA PRO A 48 -6.93 1.67 3.12
C PRO A 48 -6.42 2.71 4.13
N ARG A 49 -7.06 2.75 5.30
CA ARG A 49 -6.58 3.49 6.46
C ARG A 49 -5.62 2.61 7.26
N ALA A 50 -4.47 3.15 7.65
CA ALA A 50 -3.52 2.47 8.51
C ALA A 50 -4.17 2.04 9.85
N PRO A 51 -3.78 0.88 10.43
CA PRO A 51 -4.48 0.30 11.57
C PRO A 51 -4.13 0.92 12.93
N TYR A 52 -3.00 1.62 13.02
CA TYR A 52 -2.54 2.18 14.29
C TYR A 52 -2.82 3.67 14.36
N LYS A 53 -3.11 4.17 15.57
CA LYS A 53 -3.21 5.62 15.82
C LYS A 53 -1.82 6.25 15.85
N ALA A 54 -1.63 7.38 15.18
CA ALA A 54 -0.38 8.13 15.27
C ALA A 54 -0.23 8.74 16.67
N PRO A 55 0.91 8.56 17.38
CA PRO A 55 1.05 8.89 18.80
C PRO A 55 0.82 10.35 19.15
N SER A 56 1.12 11.28 18.24
CA SER A 56 1.12 12.72 18.50
C SER A 56 0.11 13.50 17.64
N SER A 57 -0.81 12.84 16.94
CA SER A 57 -1.70 13.51 15.99
C SER A 57 -3.06 12.85 15.86
N LYS A 58 -3.94 13.48 15.08
CA LYS A 58 -5.29 12.99 14.81
C LYS A 58 -5.36 11.87 13.77
N GLY A 59 -4.26 11.51 13.10
CA GLY A 59 -4.25 10.54 12.00
C GLY A 59 -3.77 9.15 12.41
N PHE A 60 -3.35 8.40 11.40
CA PHE A 60 -3.00 7.00 11.51
C PHE A 60 -1.59 6.72 11.00
N THR A 61 -1.04 5.57 11.40
CA THR A 61 0.31 5.15 11.06
C THR A 61 0.33 3.66 10.67
N TRP A 62 1.17 3.30 9.72
CA TRP A 62 1.35 1.93 9.26
C TRP A 62 2.23 1.10 10.19
N PHE A 63 3.05 1.77 11.00
CA PHE A 63 3.99 1.14 11.93
C PHE A 63 3.81 1.72 13.32
N GLU A 64 3.71 0.87 14.32
CA GLU A 64 3.61 1.25 15.73
C GLU A 64 4.89 0.89 16.48
N GLY A 65 5.41 1.80 17.29
CA GLY A 65 6.63 1.57 18.07
C GLY A 65 7.69 2.65 17.88
N SER A 66 8.94 2.28 18.17
CA SER A 66 10.11 3.13 18.01
C SER A 66 11.37 2.29 17.78
N ASP A 67 12.48 2.93 17.43
CA ASP A 67 13.75 2.24 17.21
C ASP A 67 14.25 1.56 18.51
N ASP A 68 13.96 2.13 19.68
CA ASP A 68 14.35 1.57 20.98
C ASP A 68 13.45 0.40 21.44
N LYS A 69 12.16 0.44 21.12
CA LYS A 69 11.16 -0.53 21.57
C LYS A 69 10.82 -1.60 20.53
N GLY A 70 11.35 -1.45 19.32
CA GLY A 70 10.96 -2.23 18.18
C GLY A 70 9.70 -1.69 17.49
N TRP A 71 9.46 -2.19 16.31
CA TRP A 71 8.35 -1.79 15.44
C TRP A 71 7.37 -2.93 15.27
N ASN A 72 6.08 -2.64 15.41
CA ASN A 72 4.98 -3.54 15.14
C ASN A 72 4.26 -3.11 13.85
N TYR A 73 4.08 -4.06 12.93
CA TYR A 73 3.39 -3.87 11.65
C TYR A 73 2.50 -5.07 11.28
N GLU A 74 2.29 -6.00 12.19
CA GLU A 74 1.50 -7.23 11.95
C GLU A 74 0.09 -6.92 11.45
N LYS A 75 -0.63 -6.01 12.13
CA LYS A 75 -1.99 -5.61 11.73
C LYS A 75 -2.03 -4.97 10.34
N THR A 76 -0.96 -4.26 9.97
CA THR A 76 -0.83 -3.67 8.63
C THR A 76 -0.72 -4.75 7.56
N TYR A 77 0.15 -5.72 7.77
CA TYR A 77 0.36 -6.80 6.80
C TYR A 77 -0.88 -7.69 6.68
N GLU A 78 -1.45 -8.15 7.79
CA GLU A 78 -2.72 -8.89 7.78
C GLU A 78 -3.84 -8.13 7.05
N GLY A 79 -3.94 -6.83 7.29
CA GLY A 79 -4.95 -6.00 6.67
C GLY A 79 -4.73 -5.85 5.16
N LEU A 80 -3.48 -5.72 4.71
CA LEU A 80 -3.14 -5.67 3.29
C LEU A 80 -3.35 -7.03 2.60
N ASP A 81 -3.02 -8.14 3.27
CA ASP A 81 -3.29 -9.49 2.73
C ASP A 81 -4.79 -9.67 2.46
N ARG A 82 -5.65 -9.30 3.41
CA ARG A 82 -7.11 -9.33 3.21
C ARG A 82 -7.59 -8.37 2.12
N LEU A 83 -6.96 -7.22 1.99
CA LEU A 83 -7.27 -6.28 0.89
C LEU A 83 -6.90 -6.89 -0.46
N LEU A 84 -5.77 -7.57 -0.58
CA LEU A 84 -5.39 -8.27 -1.82
C LEU A 84 -6.39 -9.37 -2.17
N GLU A 85 -6.83 -10.16 -1.17
CA GLU A 85 -7.89 -11.15 -1.36
C GLU A 85 -9.20 -10.50 -1.86
N GLN A 86 -9.62 -9.40 -1.25
CA GLN A 86 -10.81 -8.66 -1.68
C GLN A 86 -10.68 -8.19 -3.13
N ILE A 87 -9.56 -7.57 -3.49
CA ILE A 87 -9.28 -7.08 -4.86
C ILE A 87 -9.34 -8.24 -5.86
N SER A 88 -8.75 -9.38 -5.51
CA SER A 88 -8.81 -10.60 -6.35
C SER A 88 -10.25 -11.11 -6.51
N ASN A 89 -11.03 -11.13 -5.43
CA ASN A 89 -12.44 -11.56 -5.46
C ASN A 89 -13.34 -10.60 -6.27
N GLU A 90 -12.96 -9.33 -6.37
CA GLU A 90 -13.61 -8.35 -7.25
C GLU A 90 -13.22 -8.53 -8.75
N GLY A 91 -12.35 -9.49 -9.06
CA GLY A 91 -11.97 -9.88 -10.42
C GLY A 91 -10.72 -9.19 -10.98
N PHE A 92 -9.97 -8.45 -10.15
CA PHE A 92 -8.70 -7.86 -10.58
C PHE A 92 -7.56 -8.88 -10.47
N SER A 93 -6.81 -9.04 -11.55
CA SER A 93 -5.62 -9.87 -11.55
C SER A 93 -4.41 -9.11 -10.98
N LYS A 94 -3.44 -9.85 -10.44
CA LYS A 94 -2.19 -9.28 -9.91
C LYS A 94 -1.37 -8.55 -10.99
N GLU A 95 -1.50 -8.95 -12.26
CA GLU A 95 -0.86 -8.29 -13.40
C GLU A 95 -1.44 -6.91 -13.72
N ASN A 96 -2.62 -6.59 -13.15
CA ASN A 96 -3.29 -5.29 -13.27
C ASN A 96 -3.39 -4.57 -11.91
N LEU A 97 -2.60 -4.98 -10.92
CA LEU A 97 -2.56 -4.37 -9.60
C LEU A 97 -1.32 -3.48 -9.46
N PHE A 98 -1.55 -2.24 -9.07
CA PHE A 98 -0.51 -1.27 -8.73
C PHE A 98 -0.64 -0.80 -7.27
N VAL A 99 0.48 -0.43 -6.68
CA VAL A 99 0.51 0.21 -5.36
C VAL A 99 1.24 1.55 -5.48
N ILE A 100 0.58 2.62 -5.06
CA ILE A 100 1.18 3.96 -4.96
C ILE A 100 1.23 4.31 -3.47
N GLY A 101 2.40 4.68 -2.97
CA GLY A 101 2.57 5.11 -1.59
C GLY A 101 3.26 6.45 -1.49
N PHE A 102 2.88 7.24 -0.49
CA PHE A 102 3.53 8.51 -0.18
C PHE A 102 4.23 8.44 1.19
N SER A 103 5.50 8.86 1.26
CA SER A 103 6.29 8.92 2.50
C SER A 103 6.26 7.59 3.26
N GLN A 104 5.67 7.49 4.44
CA GLN A 104 5.52 6.23 5.19
C GLN A 104 4.77 5.15 4.38
N GLY A 105 3.75 5.53 3.61
CA GLY A 105 3.06 4.62 2.69
C GLY A 105 3.95 4.12 1.55
N ALA A 106 4.92 4.92 1.11
CA ALA A 106 5.92 4.50 0.13
C ALA A 106 6.92 3.49 0.75
N CYS A 107 7.33 3.71 2.00
CA CYS A 107 8.13 2.72 2.75
C CYS A 107 7.38 1.39 2.83
N LEU A 108 6.10 1.43 3.23
CA LEU A 108 5.25 0.24 3.31
C LEU A 108 5.09 -0.45 1.95
N ALA A 109 4.86 0.29 0.87
CA ALA A 109 4.72 -0.29 -0.47
C ALA A 109 5.93 -1.14 -0.85
N MET A 110 7.14 -0.63 -0.62
CA MET A 110 8.38 -1.38 -0.87
C MET A 110 8.53 -2.58 0.07
N GLU A 111 8.36 -2.35 1.38
CA GLU A 111 8.52 -3.38 2.42
C GLU A 111 7.55 -4.56 2.23
N TYR A 112 6.29 -4.27 1.93
CA TYR A 112 5.26 -5.27 1.79
C TYR A 112 5.36 -6.02 0.46
N VAL A 113 5.46 -5.29 -0.67
CA VAL A 113 5.41 -5.92 -2.00
C VAL A 113 6.64 -6.80 -2.27
N LEU A 114 7.82 -6.43 -1.76
CA LEU A 114 9.02 -7.26 -1.91
C LEU A 114 8.95 -8.60 -1.15
N ARG A 115 8.04 -8.73 -0.18
CA ARG A 115 7.80 -9.99 0.55
C ARG A 115 6.70 -10.86 -0.08
N LEU A 116 5.94 -10.34 -1.03
CA LEU A 116 4.84 -11.09 -1.63
C LEU A 116 5.35 -12.37 -2.35
N PRO A 117 4.61 -13.47 -2.25
CA PRO A 117 4.95 -14.73 -2.94
C PRO A 117 4.64 -14.69 -4.45
N PHE A 118 4.40 -13.50 -5.01
CA PHE A 118 4.13 -13.26 -6.43
C PHE A 118 4.50 -11.83 -6.81
N SER A 119 4.61 -11.57 -8.10
CA SER A 119 4.77 -10.22 -8.64
C SER A 119 3.41 -9.56 -8.90
N ILE A 120 3.35 -8.25 -8.74
CA ILE A 120 2.24 -7.40 -9.19
C ILE A 120 2.69 -6.52 -10.36
N ALA A 121 1.76 -5.77 -10.97
CA ALA A 121 2.08 -4.91 -12.11
C ALA A 121 3.15 -3.85 -11.79
N GLY A 122 3.08 -3.23 -10.62
CA GLY A 122 4.11 -2.27 -10.22
C GLY A 122 3.85 -1.55 -8.91
N ILE A 123 4.90 -0.89 -8.42
CA ILE A 123 4.85 0.02 -7.27
C ILE A 123 5.40 1.39 -7.65
N ILE A 124 4.81 2.43 -7.08
CA ILE A 124 5.23 3.83 -7.24
C ILE A 124 5.44 4.42 -5.84
N PRO A 125 6.62 4.21 -5.23
CA PRO A 125 6.94 4.79 -3.94
C PRO A 125 7.40 6.25 -4.11
N VAL A 126 6.61 7.19 -3.61
CA VAL A 126 6.89 8.62 -3.65
C VAL A 126 7.49 9.07 -2.32
N ALA A 127 8.70 9.61 -2.33
CA ALA A 127 9.42 10.09 -1.15
C ALA A 127 9.57 9.03 -0.04
N GLY A 128 9.80 7.77 -0.42
CA GLY A 128 9.98 6.64 0.49
C GLY A 128 11.42 6.17 0.61
N PHE A 129 11.66 5.32 1.59
CA PHE A 129 12.92 4.60 1.78
C PHE A 129 12.64 3.20 2.37
N ILE A 130 13.59 2.29 2.25
CA ILE A 130 13.46 0.97 2.89
C ILE A 130 13.79 1.12 4.38
N LYS A 131 12.77 0.97 5.22
CA LYS A 131 12.85 1.20 6.67
C LYS A 131 13.51 0.03 7.40
N PHE A 132 13.15 -1.20 7.06
CA PHE A 132 13.58 -2.42 7.75
C PHE A 132 14.55 -3.26 6.88
N LYS A 133 15.68 -2.65 6.51
CA LYS A 133 16.63 -3.24 5.54
C LYS A 133 17.07 -4.65 5.89
N GLU A 134 17.41 -4.92 7.16
CA GLU A 134 17.92 -6.22 7.57
C GLU A 134 16.82 -7.29 7.55
N ASN A 135 15.61 -6.95 8.00
CA ASN A 135 14.46 -7.86 7.91
C ASN A 135 14.11 -8.16 6.44
N LEU A 136 14.14 -7.13 5.60
CA LEU A 136 13.83 -7.31 4.18
C LEU A 136 14.85 -8.18 3.47
N LYS A 137 16.14 -8.07 3.79
CA LYS A 137 17.19 -8.95 3.24
C LYS A 137 16.91 -10.43 3.53
N ALA A 138 16.37 -10.72 4.72
CA ALA A 138 16.04 -12.08 5.13
C ALA A 138 14.69 -12.58 4.58
N GLU A 139 13.72 -11.67 4.39
CA GLU A 139 12.32 -11.99 4.15
C GLU A 139 11.85 -11.72 2.72
N HIS A 140 12.67 -11.06 1.88
CA HIS A 140 12.27 -10.75 0.51
C HIS A 140 11.99 -12.03 -0.31
N SER A 141 11.01 -11.93 -1.20
CA SER A 141 10.63 -13.04 -2.07
C SER A 141 11.20 -12.88 -3.48
N MET A 142 11.92 -13.88 -3.95
CA MET A 142 12.33 -13.93 -5.36
C MET A 142 11.14 -14.00 -6.33
N LYS A 143 9.97 -14.36 -5.87
CA LYS A 143 8.74 -14.42 -6.67
C LYS A 143 8.17 -13.04 -6.96
N SER A 144 8.55 -12.00 -6.21
CA SER A 144 8.14 -10.60 -6.45
C SER A 144 9.03 -9.84 -7.46
N LYS A 145 10.11 -10.45 -7.93
CA LYS A 145 11.17 -9.81 -8.73
C LYS A 145 10.72 -9.17 -10.05
N SER A 146 9.60 -9.60 -10.62
CA SER A 146 9.05 -9.04 -11.86
C SER A 146 8.13 -7.83 -11.62
N THR A 147 7.91 -7.42 -10.37
CA THR A 147 7.20 -6.19 -10.04
C THR A 147 8.01 -4.98 -10.51
N ARG A 148 7.40 -4.13 -11.31
CA ARG A 148 8.04 -2.90 -11.80
C ARG A 148 8.08 -1.85 -10.69
N VAL A 149 9.14 -1.06 -10.63
CA VAL A 149 9.31 0.01 -9.64
C VAL A 149 9.58 1.32 -10.35
N LEU A 150 8.75 2.33 -10.10
CA LEU A 150 8.98 3.71 -10.51
C LEU A 150 9.24 4.54 -9.25
N LEU A 151 10.51 4.84 -9.00
CA LEU A 151 10.93 5.69 -7.87
C LEU A 151 10.68 7.16 -8.18
N MET A 152 10.05 7.87 -7.23
CA MET A 152 9.77 9.32 -7.32
C MET A 152 10.08 10.03 -5.98
#